data_03de98cf1e38c98605f09f768b008a67
#
_entry.id   03de98cf1e38c98605f09f768b008a67
#
_cell.length_a   1.000
_cell.length_b   1.000
_cell.length_c   1.000
_cell.angle_alpha   90.00
_cell.angle_beta   90.00
_cell.angle_gamma   90.00
#
_symmetry.space_group_name_H-M   'P 1'
#
loop_
_entity.id
_entity.type
_entity.pdbx_description
1 polymer ?
#
loop_
_entity_poly.entity_id
_entity_poly.type
_entity_poly.pdbx_seq_one_letter_code
_entity_poly.pdbx_strand_id
1 'polypeptide(L)'
;MTSGRERIFLVTGGSGLLGSRLVRRLLEEGHRVRVLDTRIGDLRDIRTHPKLEILGVGAGHRSGGMADKATVYRATRDVSVIYHLAINWNGYSWRHSLSLPELFDANVRGTYNLLEGARARKIDHFFVSSSAAVYGETQRTLSSRDRSLLKGIVDEESACRPYLWDGDPGPAHAVLKLATENLCLMYHHAYALPVTVFRIEYVFTNMEQFRDGANVHVDDAVRAFLIATLNRGSYGQVFNLAYPVPYMSTRKISRMLGWKPESTVNFLRSR
;
A
#
# COMPACT_ATOMS: atom_id res chain seq x y z
N MET A 1 -11.06 -28.01 3.54
CA MET A 1 -11.83 -27.18 4.50
C MET A 1 -11.09 -27.23 5.81
N THR A 2 -10.22 -26.25 6.07
CA THR A 2 -9.45 -26.18 7.31
C THR A 2 -10.32 -25.52 8.37
N SER A 3 -10.38 -26.14 9.53
CA SER A 3 -11.15 -25.83 10.75
C SER A 3 -11.32 -24.33 11.01
N GLY A 4 -12.54 -23.96 11.42
CA GLY A 4 -13.07 -22.64 11.71
C GLY A 4 -12.31 -21.73 12.69
N ARG A 5 -11.02 -21.50 12.44
CA ARG A 5 -10.29 -20.45 13.14
C ARG A 5 -10.65 -19.12 12.53
N GLU A 6 -11.27 -18.26 13.31
CA GLU A 6 -11.62 -16.90 12.91
C GLU A 6 -10.36 -16.17 12.44
N ARG A 7 -10.35 -15.70 11.19
CA ARG A 7 -9.18 -15.01 10.62
C ARG A 7 -9.07 -13.59 11.14
N ILE A 8 -7.87 -13.21 11.58
CA ILE A 8 -7.55 -11.82 11.92
C ILE A 8 -6.75 -11.20 10.78
N PHE A 9 -7.21 -10.06 10.30
CA PHE A 9 -6.55 -9.26 9.28
C PHE A 9 -5.83 -8.08 9.94
N LEU A 10 -4.52 -7.95 9.73
CA LEU A 10 -3.76 -6.79 10.19
C LEU A 10 -3.68 -5.75 9.07
N VAL A 11 -4.08 -4.52 9.36
CA VAL A 11 -3.93 -3.37 8.47
C VAL A 11 -3.01 -2.36 9.14
N THR A 12 -1.78 -2.18 8.63
CA THR A 12 -0.94 -1.07 9.07
C THR A 12 -1.29 0.17 8.25
N GLY A 13 -1.29 1.35 8.88
CA GLY A 13 -1.81 2.55 8.24
C GLY A 13 -3.34 2.51 8.04
N GLY A 14 -4.01 1.71 8.87
CA GLY A 14 -5.45 1.49 8.76
C GLY A 14 -6.31 2.73 9.04
N SER A 15 -5.75 3.78 9.61
CA SER A 15 -6.45 5.05 9.89
C SER A 15 -6.34 6.08 8.77
N GLY A 16 -5.60 5.76 7.69
CA GLY A 16 -5.48 6.61 6.50
C GLY A 16 -6.58 6.36 5.48
N LEU A 17 -6.55 7.12 4.38
CA LEU A 17 -7.56 7.11 3.31
C LEU A 17 -7.87 5.70 2.80
N LEU A 18 -6.87 4.98 2.29
CA LEU A 18 -7.03 3.62 1.76
C LEU A 18 -7.27 2.61 2.87
N GLY A 19 -6.52 2.74 3.98
CA GLY A 19 -6.59 1.80 5.10
C GLY A 19 -7.95 1.78 5.77
N SER A 20 -8.55 2.95 6.05
CA SER A 20 -9.85 3.04 6.71
C SER A 20 -10.98 2.44 5.86
N ARG A 21 -10.91 2.61 4.55
CA ARG A 21 -11.87 2.01 3.63
C ARG A 21 -11.73 0.47 3.60
N LEU A 22 -10.49 -0.03 3.56
CA LEU A 22 -10.23 -1.47 3.64
C LEU A 22 -10.68 -2.06 4.98
N VAL A 23 -10.39 -1.40 6.10
CA VAL A 23 -10.84 -1.82 7.44
C VAL A 23 -12.37 -1.95 7.49
N ARG A 24 -13.11 -0.93 7.03
CA ARG A 24 -14.57 -0.97 7.01
C ARG A 24 -15.08 -2.13 6.18
N ARG A 25 -14.52 -2.32 4.99
CA ARG A 25 -14.94 -3.41 4.09
C ARG A 25 -14.70 -4.79 4.72
N LEU A 26 -13.55 -5.01 5.37
CA LEU A 26 -13.28 -6.26 6.07
C LEU A 26 -14.24 -6.49 7.26
N LEU A 27 -14.59 -5.44 8.00
CA LEU A 27 -15.57 -5.53 9.08
C LEU A 27 -16.99 -5.82 8.58
N GLU A 28 -17.41 -5.21 7.46
CA GLU A 28 -18.69 -5.48 6.77
C GLU A 28 -18.79 -6.93 6.29
N GLU A 29 -17.67 -7.51 5.85
CA GLU A 29 -17.57 -8.94 5.49
C GLU A 29 -17.49 -9.87 6.71
N GLY A 30 -17.58 -9.30 7.93
CA GLY A 30 -17.65 -10.05 9.18
C GLY A 30 -16.29 -10.49 9.74
N HIS A 31 -15.19 -10.01 9.19
CA HIS A 31 -13.84 -10.35 9.65
C HIS A 31 -13.44 -9.62 10.94
N ARG A 32 -12.50 -10.19 11.69
CA ARG A 32 -11.79 -9.47 12.75
C ARG A 32 -10.63 -8.69 12.15
N VAL A 33 -10.53 -7.41 12.51
CA VAL A 33 -9.49 -6.52 11.99
C VAL A 33 -8.67 -5.96 13.14
N ARG A 34 -7.36 -6.06 12.99
CA ARG A 34 -6.39 -5.34 13.83
C ARG A 34 -5.75 -4.23 13.01
N VAL A 35 -5.70 -3.04 13.55
CA VAL A 35 -5.05 -1.88 12.96
C VAL A 35 -3.80 -1.56 13.75
N LEU A 36 -2.69 -1.31 13.07
CA LEU A 36 -1.50 -0.72 13.65
C LEU A 36 -1.28 0.66 13.01
N ASP A 37 -1.55 1.71 13.79
CA ASP A 37 -1.42 3.09 13.36
C ASP A 37 -1.09 4.01 14.54
N THR A 38 -0.41 5.10 14.30
CA THR A 38 -0.07 6.10 15.34
C THR A 38 -1.22 7.06 15.65
N ARG A 39 -2.24 7.10 14.80
CA ARG A 39 -3.43 7.95 14.92
C ARG A 39 -4.70 7.12 14.77
N ILE A 40 -5.81 7.65 15.32
CA ILE A 40 -7.12 7.03 15.10
C ILE A 40 -7.73 7.44 13.76
N GLY A 41 -7.38 8.61 13.23
CA GLY A 41 -7.75 9.12 11.90
C GLY A 41 -9.21 8.89 11.54
N ASP A 42 -9.41 8.30 10.37
CA ASP A 42 -10.72 8.04 9.75
C ASP A 42 -11.47 6.83 10.37
N LEU A 43 -10.99 6.28 11.49
CA LEU A 43 -11.65 5.17 12.20
C LEU A 43 -12.37 5.62 13.47
N ARG A 44 -12.46 6.94 13.73
CA ARG A 44 -12.98 7.48 15.00
C ARG A 44 -14.41 7.05 15.28
N ASP A 45 -15.27 7.02 14.27
CA ASP A 45 -16.68 6.65 14.36
C ASP A 45 -16.92 5.15 14.60
N ILE A 46 -15.97 4.29 14.18
CA ILE A 46 -16.07 2.84 14.34
C ILE A 46 -15.11 2.29 15.40
N ARG A 47 -14.43 3.14 16.18
CA ARG A 47 -13.38 2.72 17.13
C ARG A 47 -13.84 1.70 18.17
N THR A 48 -15.13 1.66 18.46
CA THR A 48 -15.77 0.75 19.43
C THR A 48 -16.35 -0.50 18.80
N HIS A 49 -16.13 -0.72 17.50
CA HIS A 49 -16.64 -1.91 16.82
C HIS A 49 -16.05 -3.19 17.44
N PRO A 50 -16.88 -4.21 17.81
CA PRO A 50 -16.46 -5.37 18.60
C PRO A 50 -15.42 -6.26 17.92
N LYS A 51 -15.29 -6.20 16.60
CA LYS A 51 -14.30 -6.93 15.81
C LYS A 51 -13.08 -6.09 15.40
N LEU A 52 -12.96 -4.84 15.89
CA LEU A 52 -11.85 -3.94 15.60
C LEU A 52 -10.94 -3.76 16.81
N GLU A 53 -9.66 -4.04 16.64
CA GLU A 53 -8.61 -3.73 17.61
C GLU A 53 -7.65 -2.69 16.99
N ILE A 54 -7.38 -1.59 17.71
CA ILE A 54 -6.46 -0.53 17.24
C ILE A 54 -5.27 -0.46 18.18
N LEU A 55 -4.07 -0.63 17.64
CA LEU A 55 -2.79 -0.58 18.35
C LEU A 55 -1.97 0.63 17.88
N GLY A 56 -1.07 1.12 18.75
CA GLY A 56 -0.08 2.16 18.40
C GLY A 56 -0.55 3.60 18.51
N VAL A 57 -1.84 3.84 18.77
CA VAL A 57 -2.38 5.20 18.94
C VAL A 57 -1.72 5.89 20.12
N GLY A 58 -1.17 7.10 19.89
CA GLY A 58 -0.47 7.88 20.91
C GLY A 58 1.03 7.55 21.06
N ALA A 59 1.53 6.51 20.42
CA ALA A 59 2.97 6.32 20.22
C ALA A 59 3.44 7.41 19.24
N GLY A 60 4.06 8.48 19.73
CA GLY A 60 4.39 9.68 18.95
C GLY A 60 5.09 9.39 17.61
N HIS A 61 5.06 10.36 16.71
CA HIS A 61 5.61 10.26 15.34
C HIS A 61 7.06 9.75 15.25
N ARG A 62 7.85 9.86 16.33
CA ARG A 62 9.26 9.45 16.36
C ARG A 62 9.49 7.95 16.39
N SER A 63 8.56 7.15 16.86
CA SER A 63 8.70 5.69 16.93
C SER A 63 7.76 4.93 15.99
N GLY A 64 6.74 5.60 15.42
CA GLY A 64 5.85 5.06 14.38
C GLY A 64 5.20 3.71 14.67
N GLY A 65 5.14 3.27 15.90
CA GLY A 65 4.64 1.95 16.27
C GLY A 65 5.33 0.77 15.58
N MET A 66 5.66 0.90 14.28
CA MET A 66 6.31 -0.15 13.48
C MET A 66 7.82 -0.25 13.70
N ALA A 67 8.50 0.83 14.07
CA ALA A 67 9.92 0.78 14.42
C ALA A 67 10.16 0.05 15.75
N ASP A 68 9.15 -0.03 16.61
CA ASP A 68 9.19 -0.82 17.83
C ASP A 68 8.86 -2.31 17.56
N LYS A 69 9.88 -3.13 17.66
CA LYS A 69 9.80 -4.58 17.44
C LYS A 69 8.76 -5.26 18.33
N ALA A 70 8.63 -4.84 19.60
CA ALA A 70 7.69 -5.44 20.55
C ALA A 70 6.24 -5.13 20.14
N THR A 71 5.95 -3.92 19.71
CA THR A 71 4.64 -3.53 19.20
C THR A 71 4.28 -4.29 17.93
N VAL A 72 5.21 -4.43 16.99
CA VAL A 72 4.99 -5.22 15.77
C VAL A 72 4.77 -6.69 16.07
N TYR A 73 5.53 -7.25 17.01
CA TYR A 73 5.38 -8.65 17.39
C TYR A 73 4.01 -8.93 18.05
N ARG A 74 3.48 -7.99 18.83
CA ARG A 74 2.09 -8.05 19.34
C ARG A 74 1.08 -7.91 18.20
N ALA A 75 1.30 -6.97 17.30
CA ALA A 75 0.37 -6.70 16.19
C ALA A 75 0.24 -7.91 15.25
N THR A 76 1.30 -8.67 15.01
CA THR A 76 1.31 -9.85 14.13
C THR A 76 0.79 -11.13 14.79
N ARG A 77 0.47 -11.10 16.11
CA ARG A 77 0.00 -12.29 16.83
C ARG A 77 -1.36 -12.77 16.31
N ASP A 78 -1.46 -14.06 15.97
CA ASP A 78 -2.67 -14.74 15.47
C ASP A 78 -3.26 -14.16 14.17
N VAL A 79 -2.46 -13.37 13.44
CA VAL A 79 -2.84 -12.76 12.16
C VAL A 79 -2.69 -13.79 11.04
N SER A 80 -3.67 -13.81 10.14
CA SER A 80 -3.63 -14.62 8.91
C SER A 80 -3.13 -13.83 7.71
N VAL A 81 -3.54 -12.55 7.58
CA VAL A 81 -3.22 -11.70 6.44
C VAL A 81 -2.77 -10.33 6.93
N ILE A 82 -1.74 -9.79 6.29
CA ILE A 82 -1.23 -8.44 6.56
C ILE A 82 -1.40 -7.57 5.33
N TYR A 83 -2.07 -6.44 5.50
CA TYR A 83 -2.11 -5.34 4.53
C TYR A 83 -1.20 -4.22 5.04
N HIS A 84 0.01 -4.15 4.48
CA HIS A 84 0.98 -3.15 4.85
C HIS A 84 0.81 -1.89 4.00
N LEU A 85 -0.05 -0.96 4.50
CA LEU A 85 -0.37 0.31 3.85
C LEU A 85 0.31 1.50 4.53
N ALA A 86 0.85 1.30 5.74
CA ALA A 86 1.53 2.36 6.47
C ALA A 86 2.69 2.91 5.69
N ILE A 87 2.75 4.21 5.60
CA ILE A 87 3.90 4.96 5.14
C ILE A 87 4.01 6.24 5.96
N ASN A 88 5.23 6.55 6.38
CA ASN A 88 5.55 7.86 6.89
C ASN A 88 6.20 8.65 5.76
N TRP A 89 5.56 9.72 5.33
CA TRP A 89 6.06 10.62 4.30
C TRP A 89 5.84 12.05 4.75
N ASN A 90 6.68 12.93 4.29
CA ASN A 90 6.77 14.26 4.85
C ASN A 90 5.75 15.27 4.31
N GLY A 91 4.73 14.81 3.58
CA GLY A 91 3.77 15.72 2.96
C GLY A 91 4.44 16.73 2.02
N TYR A 92 3.68 17.67 1.50
CA TYR A 92 4.13 18.72 0.56
C TYR A 92 5.18 19.71 1.10
N SER A 93 5.61 19.58 2.35
CA SER A 93 6.51 20.54 2.96
C SER A 93 7.72 19.86 3.59
N TRP A 94 8.88 20.06 2.99
CA TRP A 94 10.19 19.74 3.56
C TRP A 94 10.45 20.39 4.93
N ARG A 95 9.64 21.36 5.33
CA ARG A 95 9.87 22.22 6.50
C ARG A 95 9.30 21.71 7.82
N HIS A 96 8.42 20.67 7.81
CA HIS A 96 7.77 20.16 9.03
C HIS A 96 7.86 18.64 9.17
N SER A 97 8.92 18.07 8.65
CA SER A 97 8.98 16.67 8.32
C SER A 97 9.98 15.92 9.20
N LEU A 98 9.79 14.61 9.29
CA LEU A 98 10.75 13.69 9.85
C LEU A 98 12.09 13.82 9.11
N SER A 99 13.19 13.68 9.82
CA SER A 99 14.52 13.55 9.20
C SER A 99 14.60 12.28 8.36
N LEU A 100 15.54 12.23 7.43
CA LEU A 100 15.74 11.03 6.60
C LEU A 100 15.97 9.75 7.44
N PRO A 101 16.75 9.75 8.54
CA PRO A 101 16.84 8.61 9.45
C PRO A 101 15.49 8.18 10.05
N GLU A 102 14.65 9.12 10.46
CA GLU A 102 13.32 8.80 11.01
C GLU A 102 12.39 8.21 9.94
N LEU A 103 12.46 8.71 8.71
CA LEU A 103 11.74 8.13 7.58
C LEU A 103 12.20 6.72 7.27
N PHE A 104 13.51 6.49 7.28
CA PHE A 104 14.08 5.16 7.09
C PHE A 104 13.63 4.19 8.18
N ASP A 105 13.69 4.61 9.44
CA ASP A 105 13.26 3.80 10.58
C ASP A 105 11.79 3.45 10.50
N ALA A 106 10.92 4.43 10.21
CA ALA A 106 9.49 4.19 10.12
C ALA A 106 9.11 3.28 8.94
N ASN A 107 9.70 3.50 7.77
CA ASN A 107 9.30 2.80 6.56
C ASN A 107 10.10 1.51 6.34
N VAL A 108 11.43 1.56 6.32
CA VAL A 108 12.26 0.39 5.96
C VAL A 108 12.44 -0.55 7.15
N ARG A 109 12.90 -0.02 8.30
CA ARG A 109 13.06 -0.83 9.52
C ARG A 109 11.71 -1.36 10.01
N GLY A 110 10.66 -0.52 9.96
CA GLY A 110 9.30 -0.93 10.29
C GLY A 110 8.79 -2.07 9.43
N THR A 111 9.00 -2.00 8.12
CA THR A 111 8.69 -3.09 7.18
C THR A 111 9.48 -4.36 7.50
N TYR A 112 10.78 -4.23 7.77
CA TYR A 112 11.61 -5.37 8.19
C TYR A 112 11.06 -6.05 9.45
N ASN A 113 10.71 -5.29 10.50
CA ASN A 113 10.12 -5.84 11.71
C ASN A 113 8.81 -6.58 11.42
N LEU A 114 7.98 -6.01 10.54
CA LEU A 114 6.69 -6.61 10.15
C LEU A 114 6.88 -7.92 9.38
N LEU A 115 7.86 -7.97 8.46
CA LEU A 115 8.22 -9.17 7.71
C LEU A 115 8.78 -10.29 8.62
N GLU A 116 9.61 -9.94 9.60
CA GLU A 116 10.07 -10.90 10.61
C GLU A 116 8.91 -11.46 11.45
N GLY A 117 7.99 -10.60 11.86
CA GLY A 117 6.77 -11.03 12.54
C GLY A 117 5.91 -11.95 11.67
N ALA A 118 5.73 -11.59 10.41
CA ALA A 118 4.98 -12.36 9.41
C ALA A 118 5.61 -13.74 9.17
N ARG A 119 6.94 -13.78 8.95
CA ARG A 119 7.70 -15.01 8.75
C ARG A 119 7.61 -15.94 9.94
N ALA A 120 7.82 -15.41 11.16
CA ALA A 120 7.77 -16.20 12.39
C ALA A 120 6.37 -16.80 12.65
N ARG A 121 5.31 -16.15 12.17
CA ARG A 121 3.90 -16.58 12.33
C ARG A 121 3.38 -17.40 11.16
N LYS A 122 4.15 -17.54 10.07
CA LYS A 122 3.75 -18.27 8.86
C LYS A 122 2.39 -17.78 8.35
N ILE A 123 2.25 -16.46 8.18
CA ILE A 123 0.99 -15.88 7.73
C ILE A 123 0.61 -16.36 6.32
N ASP A 124 -0.67 -16.34 6.02
CA ASP A 124 -1.21 -16.81 4.73
C ASP A 124 -0.90 -15.85 3.57
N HIS A 125 -0.82 -14.52 3.83
CA HIS A 125 -0.57 -13.53 2.80
C HIS A 125 -0.06 -12.18 3.35
N PHE A 126 0.90 -11.59 2.69
CA PHE A 126 1.46 -10.26 2.99
C PHE A 126 1.31 -9.34 1.79
N PHE A 127 0.55 -8.28 1.94
CA PHE A 127 0.41 -7.23 0.94
C PHE A 127 1.24 -6.01 1.30
N VAL A 128 1.91 -5.42 0.32
CA VAL A 128 2.59 -4.14 0.49
C VAL A 128 2.12 -3.13 -0.55
N SER A 129 1.75 -1.93 -0.08
CA SER A 129 1.51 -0.80 -0.96
C SER A 129 2.85 -0.17 -1.34
N SER A 130 3.30 -0.41 -2.56
CA SER A 130 4.32 0.37 -3.24
C SER A 130 3.68 1.59 -3.94
N SER A 131 4.42 2.26 -4.79
CA SER A 131 3.93 3.43 -5.53
C SER A 131 4.41 3.39 -6.97
N ALA A 132 3.63 3.93 -7.89
CA ALA A 132 4.08 4.15 -9.26
C ALA A 132 5.24 5.17 -9.36
N ALA A 133 5.45 5.98 -8.34
CA ALA A 133 6.62 6.86 -8.23
C ALA A 133 7.97 6.10 -8.30
N VAL A 134 8.00 4.79 -8.06
CA VAL A 134 9.21 3.96 -8.19
C VAL A 134 9.77 3.94 -9.60
N TYR A 135 8.95 4.18 -10.61
CA TYR A 135 9.40 4.29 -12.00
C TYR A 135 10.20 5.56 -12.28
N GLY A 136 10.15 6.55 -11.37
CA GLY A 136 10.72 7.88 -11.59
C GLY A 136 9.82 8.74 -12.47
N GLU A 137 10.42 9.63 -13.24
CA GLU A 137 9.66 10.46 -14.18
C GLU A 137 8.90 9.61 -15.19
N THR A 138 7.61 9.81 -15.24
CA THR A 138 6.71 9.28 -16.25
C THR A 138 6.26 10.39 -17.19
N GLN A 139 5.57 10.08 -18.28
CA GLN A 139 5.02 11.10 -19.20
C GLN A 139 4.17 12.17 -18.49
N ARG A 140 3.71 11.90 -17.27
CA ARG A 140 2.97 12.83 -16.44
C ARG A 140 3.84 13.93 -15.84
N THR A 141 5.06 13.59 -15.42
CA THR A 141 5.98 14.50 -14.71
C THR A 141 6.89 15.27 -15.65
N LEU A 142 7.12 14.76 -16.84
CA LEU A 142 7.95 15.46 -17.84
C LEU A 142 7.23 16.70 -18.36
N SER A 143 7.84 17.86 -18.13
CA SER A 143 7.50 19.06 -18.85
C SER A 143 7.53 18.80 -20.36
N SER A 144 6.74 19.54 -21.13
CA SER A 144 6.54 19.33 -22.58
C SER A 144 7.83 19.24 -23.43
N ARG A 145 8.99 19.54 -22.86
CA ARG A 145 10.29 19.53 -23.54
C ARG A 145 10.97 18.15 -23.59
N ASP A 146 10.65 17.22 -22.68
CA ASP A 146 11.41 15.97 -22.52
C ASP A 146 10.61 14.68 -22.76
N ARG A 147 9.40 14.79 -23.31
CA ARG A 147 8.57 13.61 -23.66
C ARG A 147 9.24 12.62 -24.60
N SER A 148 10.32 13.04 -25.27
CA SER A 148 11.13 12.17 -26.15
C SER A 148 11.98 11.14 -25.39
N LEU A 149 12.20 11.33 -24.09
CA LEU A 149 13.01 10.43 -23.24
C LEU A 149 12.21 9.22 -22.74
N LEU A 150 10.88 9.29 -22.72
CA LEU A 150 10.01 8.20 -22.34
C LEU A 150 9.48 7.47 -23.56
N LYS A 151 10.24 6.51 -24.04
CA LYS A 151 9.81 5.58 -25.07
C LYS A 151 8.97 4.47 -24.45
N GLY A 152 7.64 4.61 -24.50
CA GLY A 152 6.73 3.50 -24.27
C GLY A 152 5.87 3.59 -23.00
N ILE A 153 5.04 2.58 -22.86
CA ILE A 153 4.15 2.38 -21.70
C ILE A 153 4.96 1.69 -20.60
N VAL A 154 4.99 2.26 -19.39
CA VAL A 154 5.57 1.56 -18.23
C VAL A 154 4.67 0.41 -17.80
N ASP A 155 5.28 -0.71 -17.55
CA ASP A 155 4.68 -1.92 -16.96
C ASP A 155 5.51 -2.40 -15.77
N GLU A 156 5.15 -3.53 -15.19
CA GLU A 156 5.79 -4.05 -14.00
C GLU A 156 7.23 -4.54 -14.24
N GLU A 157 7.62 -4.81 -15.48
CA GLU A 157 8.97 -5.20 -15.91
C GLU A 157 9.86 -3.98 -16.22
N SER A 158 9.29 -2.80 -16.28
CA SER A 158 10.01 -1.56 -16.57
C SER A 158 10.98 -1.20 -15.45
N ALA A 159 12.13 -0.65 -15.81
CA ALA A 159 13.16 -0.25 -14.85
C ALA A 159 12.65 0.80 -13.84
N CYS A 160 12.90 0.56 -12.58
CA CYS A 160 12.59 1.51 -11.51
C CYS A 160 13.73 2.52 -11.35
N ARG A 161 13.41 3.82 -11.41
CA ARG A 161 14.36 4.94 -11.28
C ARG A 161 13.84 5.97 -10.27
N PRO A 162 13.61 5.59 -9.01
CA PRO A 162 12.92 6.43 -8.02
C PRO A 162 13.64 7.75 -7.73
N TYR A 163 14.95 7.81 -7.93
CA TYR A 163 15.76 9.01 -7.74
C TYR A 163 15.49 10.12 -8.78
N LEU A 164 14.85 9.77 -9.91
CA LEU A 164 14.41 10.73 -10.93
C LEU A 164 13.00 11.28 -10.66
N TRP A 165 12.34 10.86 -9.58
CA TRP A 165 11.02 11.36 -9.23
C TRP A 165 11.11 12.78 -8.67
N ASP A 166 10.61 13.76 -9.40
CA ASP A 166 10.54 15.18 -9.01
C ASP A 166 9.15 15.62 -8.55
N GLY A 167 8.16 14.71 -8.68
CA GLY A 167 6.79 14.95 -8.24
C GLY A 167 6.63 14.92 -6.72
N ASP A 168 5.43 15.23 -6.26
CA ASP A 168 5.04 15.09 -4.87
C ASP A 168 4.62 13.62 -4.59
N PRO A 169 5.10 13.00 -3.51
CA PRO A 169 5.81 13.55 -2.34
C PRO A 169 7.36 13.57 -2.43
N GLY A 170 7.94 13.62 -3.60
CA GLY A 170 9.38 13.77 -3.80
C GLY A 170 10.16 12.46 -3.85
N PRO A 171 11.47 12.52 -4.21
CA PRO A 171 12.29 11.33 -4.48
C PRO A 171 12.48 10.43 -3.26
N ALA A 172 12.53 10.98 -2.04
CA ALA A 172 12.67 10.18 -0.82
C ALA A 172 11.51 9.18 -0.67
N HIS A 173 10.28 9.59 -0.96
CA HIS A 173 9.12 8.68 -0.96
C HIS A 173 9.31 7.52 -1.94
N ALA A 174 9.66 7.84 -3.18
CA ALA A 174 9.81 6.84 -4.24
C ALA A 174 10.94 5.83 -3.91
N VAL A 175 12.08 6.33 -3.40
CA VAL A 175 13.21 5.50 -2.98
C VAL A 175 12.83 4.59 -1.82
N LEU A 176 12.15 5.10 -0.80
CA LEU A 176 11.71 4.31 0.35
C LEU A 176 10.65 3.26 -0.06
N LYS A 177 9.73 3.60 -0.98
CA LYS A 177 8.75 2.64 -1.51
C LYS A 177 9.43 1.51 -2.26
N LEU A 178 10.42 1.80 -3.11
CA LEU A 178 11.18 0.74 -3.80
C LEU A 178 12.01 -0.10 -2.83
N ALA A 179 12.60 0.52 -1.81
CA ALA A 179 13.35 -0.22 -0.79
C ALA A 179 12.44 -1.21 -0.03
N THR A 180 11.23 -0.78 0.38
CA THR A 180 10.25 -1.66 1.05
C THR A 180 9.71 -2.74 0.12
N GLU A 181 9.46 -2.43 -1.15
CA GLU A 181 9.04 -3.40 -2.17
C GLU A 181 10.09 -4.50 -2.34
N ASN A 182 11.36 -4.12 -2.57
CA ASN A 182 12.46 -5.07 -2.76
C ASN A 182 12.69 -5.93 -1.52
N LEU A 183 12.57 -5.35 -0.32
CA LEU A 183 12.67 -6.09 0.93
C LEU A 183 11.57 -7.18 1.02
N CYS A 184 10.33 -6.84 0.67
CA CYS A 184 9.21 -7.78 0.67
C CYS A 184 9.42 -8.91 -0.36
N LEU A 185 9.85 -8.59 -1.58
CA LEU A 185 10.15 -9.58 -2.62
C LEU A 185 11.31 -10.48 -2.24
N MET A 186 12.36 -9.94 -1.59
CA MET A 186 13.45 -10.72 -1.04
C MET A 186 12.94 -11.75 -0.02
N TYR A 187 12.02 -11.37 0.87
CA TYR A 187 11.40 -12.33 1.82
C TYR A 187 10.56 -13.40 1.12
N HIS A 188 9.89 -13.05 0.02
CA HIS A 188 9.21 -14.05 -0.81
C HIS A 188 10.19 -15.07 -1.38
N HIS A 189 11.26 -14.61 -1.99
CA HIS A 189 12.24 -15.50 -2.63
C HIS A 189 13.07 -16.31 -1.62
N ALA A 190 13.51 -15.68 -0.52
CA ALA A 190 14.39 -16.33 0.45
C ALA A 190 13.65 -17.24 1.44
N TYR A 191 12.40 -16.91 1.78
CA TYR A 191 11.68 -17.58 2.86
C TYR A 191 10.30 -18.10 2.42
N ALA A 192 9.96 -18.05 1.14
CA ALA A 192 8.66 -18.43 0.60
C ALA A 192 7.48 -17.71 1.27
N LEU A 193 7.70 -16.49 1.81
CA LEU A 193 6.61 -15.70 2.37
C LEU A 193 5.65 -15.30 1.24
N PRO A 194 4.33 -15.57 1.33
CA PRO A 194 3.37 -15.18 0.29
C PRO A 194 3.22 -13.65 0.24
N VAL A 195 3.91 -12.99 -0.67
CA VAL A 195 3.92 -11.53 -0.81
C VAL A 195 3.23 -11.11 -2.10
N THR A 196 2.44 -10.05 -2.06
CA THR A 196 1.93 -9.34 -3.25
C THR A 196 2.21 -7.85 -3.12
N VAL A 197 2.71 -7.25 -4.18
CA VAL A 197 3.05 -5.82 -4.26
C VAL A 197 2.07 -5.10 -5.16
N PHE A 198 1.53 -3.97 -4.69
CA PHE A 198 0.78 -3.05 -5.53
C PHE A 198 1.54 -1.73 -5.68
N ARG A 199 1.97 -1.39 -6.90
CA ARG A 199 2.46 -0.05 -7.28
C ARG A 199 1.26 0.83 -7.56
N ILE A 200 0.83 1.57 -6.53
CA ILE A 200 -0.41 2.33 -6.55
C ILE A 200 -0.12 3.74 -7.04
N GLU A 201 -0.96 4.21 -7.97
CA GLU A 201 -1.01 5.60 -8.36
C GLU A 201 -1.80 6.44 -7.36
N TYR A 202 -2.11 7.68 -7.71
CA TYR A 202 -2.81 8.59 -6.82
C TYR A 202 -4.21 8.07 -6.48
N VAL A 203 -4.45 7.83 -5.18
CA VAL A 203 -5.76 7.36 -4.68
C VAL A 203 -6.65 8.56 -4.39
N PHE A 204 -7.88 8.55 -4.89
CA PHE A 204 -8.86 9.60 -4.69
C PHE A 204 -10.22 9.05 -4.21
N THR A 205 -11.03 9.92 -3.58
CA THR A 205 -12.41 9.61 -3.14
C THR A 205 -13.44 10.55 -3.73
N ASN A 206 -13.03 11.76 -4.15
CA ASN A 206 -13.91 12.81 -4.66
C ASN A 206 -13.21 13.65 -5.75
N MET A 207 -13.97 14.57 -6.36
CA MET A 207 -13.48 15.40 -7.46
C MET A 207 -12.33 16.33 -7.09
N GLU A 208 -12.32 16.85 -5.89
CA GLU A 208 -11.27 17.79 -5.44
C GLU A 208 -9.90 17.10 -5.36
N GLN A 209 -9.91 15.79 -5.13
CA GLN A 209 -8.71 14.95 -5.06
C GLN A 209 -8.28 14.40 -6.41
N PHE A 210 -9.16 14.43 -7.42
CA PHE A 210 -8.83 13.92 -8.75
C PHE A 210 -7.76 14.78 -9.42
N ARG A 211 -6.71 14.15 -9.92
CA ARG A 211 -5.59 14.81 -10.61
C ARG A 211 -5.52 14.37 -12.06
N ASP A 212 -4.96 15.21 -12.90
CA ASP A 212 -4.66 14.82 -14.28
C ASP A 212 -3.62 13.69 -14.27
N GLY A 213 -3.93 12.60 -14.96
CA GLY A 213 -3.05 11.44 -15.08
C GLY A 213 -3.64 10.16 -14.51
N ALA A 214 -2.77 9.21 -14.14
CA ALA A 214 -3.18 7.95 -13.58
C ALA A 214 -3.66 8.14 -12.14
N ASN A 215 -4.91 7.76 -11.90
CA ASN A 215 -5.55 7.78 -10.60
C ASN A 215 -6.24 6.45 -10.39
N VAL A 216 -6.58 6.14 -9.16
CA VAL A 216 -7.44 5.01 -8.81
C VAL A 216 -8.43 5.43 -7.73
N HIS A 217 -9.71 5.14 -7.93
CA HIS A 217 -10.70 5.36 -6.88
C HIS A 217 -10.40 4.44 -5.69
N VAL A 218 -10.59 4.94 -4.47
CA VAL A 218 -10.27 4.19 -3.24
C VAL A 218 -10.97 2.83 -3.20
N ASP A 219 -12.21 2.73 -3.65
CA ASP A 219 -12.97 1.48 -3.64
C ASP A 219 -12.43 0.46 -4.66
N ASP A 220 -11.92 0.93 -5.82
CA ASP A 220 -11.22 0.07 -6.79
C ASP A 220 -9.90 -0.44 -6.24
N ALA A 221 -9.17 0.40 -5.51
CA ALA A 221 -7.94 -0.01 -4.83
C ALA A 221 -8.23 -1.08 -3.75
N VAL A 222 -9.22 -0.85 -2.89
CA VAL A 222 -9.65 -1.85 -1.88
C VAL A 222 -10.05 -3.17 -2.55
N ARG A 223 -10.82 -3.12 -3.63
CA ARG A 223 -11.25 -4.31 -4.37
C ARG A 223 -10.06 -5.11 -4.92
N ALA A 224 -8.99 -4.44 -5.38
CA ALA A 224 -7.78 -5.12 -5.83
C ALA A 224 -7.13 -5.95 -4.71
N PHE A 225 -7.01 -5.39 -3.49
CA PHE A 225 -6.50 -6.12 -2.34
C PHE A 225 -7.36 -7.33 -2.00
N LEU A 226 -8.68 -7.17 -1.97
CA LEU A 226 -9.61 -8.27 -1.61
C LEU A 226 -9.59 -9.39 -2.65
N ILE A 227 -9.61 -9.08 -3.94
CA ILE A 227 -9.49 -10.08 -5.03
C ILE A 227 -8.16 -10.85 -4.90
N ALA A 228 -7.05 -10.13 -4.70
CA ALA A 228 -5.74 -10.75 -4.58
C ALA A 228 -5.63 -11.63 -3.33
N THR A 229 -6.34 -11.31 -2.24
CA THR A 229 -6.36 -12.11 -1.00
C THR A 229 -6.87 -13.53 -1.24
N LEU A 230 -7.77 -13.70 -2.19
CA LEU A 230 -8.36 -14.98 -2.55
C LEU A 230 -7.58 -15.72 -3.65
N ASN A 231 -6.55 -15.07 -4.24
CA ASN A 231 -5.85 -15.59 -5.41
C ASN A 231 -4.37 -15.88 -5.12
N ARG A 232 -4.02 -17.15 -4.96
CA ARG A 232 -2.62 -17.58 -4.75
C ARG A 232 -1.71 -17.27 -5.93
N GLY A 233 -2.22 -17.06 -7.13
CA GLY A 233 -1.46 -16.61 -8.29
C GLY A 233 -0.89 -15.20 -8.15
N SER A 234 -1.29 -14.45 -7.14
CA SER A 234 -0.73 -13.14 -6.81
C SER A 234 0.58 -13.20 -6.00
N TYR A 235 0.95 -14.36 -5.47
CA TYR A 235 2.15 -14.53 -4.65
C TYR A 235 3.43 -14.28 -5.47
N GLY A 236 4.32 -13.46 -4.95
CA GLY A 236 5.55 -13.02 -5.62
C GLY A 236 5.32 -12.02 -6.75
N GLN A 237 4.09 -11.54 -6.94
CA GLN A 237 3.77 -10.66 -8.05
C GLN A 237 3.77 -9.18 -7.64
N VAL A 238 4.19 -8.35 -8.59
CA VAL A 238 4.04 -6.91 -8.57
C VAL A 238 2.94 -6.54 -9.56
N PHE A 239 2.04 -5.65 -9.17
CA PHE A 239 0.95 -5.16 -10.03
C PHE A 239 0.89 -3.64 -10.02
N ASN A 240 0.78 -3.04 -11.19
CA ASN A 240 0.36 -1.65 -11.32
C ASN A 240 -1.13 -1.52 -11.00
N LEU A 241 -1.46 -0.56 -10.15
CA LEU A 241 -2.83 -0.31 -9.70
C LEU A 241 -3.22 1.15 -9.99
N ALA A 242 -3.89 1.35 -11.12
CA ALA A 242 -4.31 2.65 -11.61
C ALA A 242 -5.51 2.50 -12.57
N TYR A 243 -6.19 3.61 -12.87
CA TYR A 243 -7.00 3.71 -14.07
C TYR A 243 -6.09 3.63 -15.31
N PRO A 244 -6.45 2.86 -16.35
CA PRO A 244 -5.64 2.74 -17.55
C PRO A 244 -5.38 4.10 -18.22
N VAL A 245 -4.12 4.42 -18.42
CA VAL A 245 -3.66 5.62 -19.10
C VAL A 245 -2.63 5.25 -20.18
N PRO A 246 -2.40 6.10 -21.19
CA PRO A 246 -1.52 5.76 -22.31
C PRO A 246 -0.06 5.45 -21.91
N TYR A 247 0.39 5.88 -20.73
CA TYR A 247 1.76 5.73 -20.28
C TYR A 247 1.97 4.65 -19.19
N MET A 248 0.89 4.01 -18.69
CA MET A 248 1.00 2.95 -17.68
C MET A 248 0.07 1.79 -18.00
N SER A 249 0.64 0.58 -18.01
CA SER A 249 -0.11 -0.65 -18.23
C SER A 249 -0.65 -1.22 -16.93
N THR A 250 -1.94 -1.59 -16.94
CA THR A 250 -2.61 -2.38 -15.90
C THR A 250 -3.08 -3.74 -16.43
N ARG A 251 -2.49 -4.18 -17.56
CA ARG A 251 -2.88 -5.44 -18.21
C ARG A 251 -2.59 -6.67 -17.36
N LYS A 252 -1.50 -6.65 -16.59
CA LYS A 252 -1.09 -7.76 -15.72
C LYS A 252 -2.13 -8.05 -14.65
N ILE A 253 -2.54 -7.04 -13.90
CA ILE A 253 -3.56 -7.20 -12.84
C ILE A 253 -4.92 -7.64 -13.44
N SER A 254 -5.31 -7.08 -14.57
CA SER A 254 -6.55 -7.47 -15.26
C SER A 254 -6.52 -8.93 -15.70
N ARG A 255 -5.41 -9.38 -16.30
CA ARG A 255 -5.26 -10.77 -16.81
C ARG A 255 -5.20 -11.79 -15.68
N MET A 256 -4.44 -11.50 -14.61
CA MET A 256 -4.16 -12.46 -13.55
C MET A 256 -5.23 -12.48 -12.46
N LEU A 257 -5.82 -11.33 -12.16
CA LEU A 257 -6.78 -11.18 -11.06
C LEU A 257 -8.20 -10.86 -11.53
N GLY A 258 -8.42 -10.61 -12.83
CA GLY A 258 -9.72 -10.17 -13.35
C GLY A 258 -10.11 -8.75 -12.90
N TRP A 259 -9.19 -8.02 -12.25
CA TRP A 259 -9.49 -6.68 -11.73
C TRP A 259 -9.65 -5.65 -12.85
N LYS A 260 -10.64 -4.77 -12.68
CA LYS A 260 -10.91 -3.61 -13.55
C LYS A 260 -11.35 -2.42 -12.70
N PRO A 261 -11.03 -1.17 -13.07
CA PRO A 261 -11.36 0.04 -12.29
C PRO A 261 -12.82 0.48 -12.50
N GLU A 262 -13.78 -0.19 -11.90
CA GLU A 262 -15.21 0.06 -12.07
C GLU A 262 -15.66 1.38 -11.45
N SER A 263 -15.28 1.65 -10.19
CA SER A 263 -15.66 2.86 -9.48
C SER A 263 -15.02 4.10 -10.11
N THR A 264 -13.78 4.00 -10.58
CA THR A 264 -13.10 5.06 -11.33
C THR A 264 -13.83 5.37 -12.65
N VAL A 265 -14.23 4.34 -13.38
CA VAL A 265 -14.97 4.50 -14.66
C VAL A 265 -16.32 5.16 -14.41
N ASN A 266 -17.10 4.70 -13.43
CA ASN A 266 -18.41 5.26 -13.11
C ASN A 266 -18.28 6.73 -12.67
N PHE A 267 -17.28 7.05 -11.87
CA PHE A 267 -16.97 8.40 -11.46
C PHE A 267 -16.67 9.33 -12.65
N LEU A 268 -15.85 8.87 -13.61
CA LEU A 268 -15.52 9.67 -14.81
C LEU A 268 -16.70 9.82 -15.76
N ARG A 269 -17.63 8.86 -15.83
CA ARG A 269 -18.83 8.94 -16.68
C ARG A 269 -19.92 9.84 -16.10
N SER A 270 -19.90 10.10 -14.79
CA SER A 270 -20.84 11.03 -14.15
C SER A 270 -20.48 12.51 -14.34
N ARG A 271 -19.44 12.80 -15.06
CA ARG A 271 -19.03 14.12 -15.53
C ARG A 271 -19.66 14.45 -16.87
#